data_e20b4a11031bb5d55407f703ae27b91a
#
_entry.id   e20b4a11031bb5d55407f703ae27b91a
#
_cell.length_a   1.000
_cell.length_b   1.000
_cell.length_c   1.000
_cell.angle_alpha   90.00
_cell.angle_beta   90.00
_cell.angle_gamma   90.00
#
_symmetry.space_group_name_H-M   'P 1'
#
loop_
_entity.id
_entity.type
_entity.pdbx_description
1 polymer ?
#
loop_
_entity_poly.entity_id
_entity_poly.type
_entity_poly.pdbx_seq_one_letter_code
_entity_poly.pdbx_strand_id
1 'polypeptide(L)'
;FYSQDFVNYRGKTSDKERDYYTEIIAKWLLDNIELFNDIKMISRENSYKVDSHDGKIKNEKSGREEEIIAMKLFDFSQNQGKVFDIIGKIIDYQTPLKNVRGDKAGKIDLLAYNENEKTLRILELKRPDSKETMLRCVLEAYTYLKVVDKAKLLKDFGLPEDTVIKACPFVFYDGEQYKEMQEDRKNLKELMKNLDVEPIYLKGEGGEYKAVK
;
A
#
# COMPACT_ATOMS: atom_id res chain seq x y z
N PHE A 1 4.41 4.04 13.86
CA PHE A 1 3.04 4.28 14.32
C PHE A 1 2.08 3.22 13.78
N TYR A 2 2.05 2.96 12.46
CA TYR A 2 1.14 1.97 11.85
C TYR A 2 1.29 0.54 12.42
N SER A 3 2.46 0.19 12.94
CA SER A 3 2.73 -1.13 13.52
C SER A 3 2.18 -1.32 14.94
N GLN A 4 1.54 -0.30 15.51
CA GLN A 4 0.95 -0.39 16.84
C GLN A 4 -0.39 -1.13 16.80
N ASP A 5 -0.65 -1.97 17.79
CA ASP A 5 -1.85 -2.81 17.82
C ASP A 5 -3.15 -2.01 17.81
N PHE A 6 -3.15 -0.81 18.42
CA PHE A 6 -4.35 0.00 18.53
C PHE A 6 -4.89 0.50 17.18
N VAL A 7 -4.05 0.69 16.14
CA VAL A 7 -4.52 1.08 14.81
C VAL A 7 -5.27 -0.05 14.11
N ASN A 8 -5.14 -1.26 14.62
CA ASN A 8 -5.76 -2.48 14.07
C ASN A 8 -7.02 -2.91 14.83
N TYR A 9 -7.45 -2.15 15.81
CA TYR A 9 -8.60 -2.50 16.64
C TYR A 9 -9.92 -2.10 15.94
N ARG A 10 -10.71 -3.11 15.57
CA ARG A 10 -11.98 -2.94 14.85
C ARG A 10 -13.19 -2.67 15.73
N GLY A 11 -13.01 -2.62 17.04
CA GLY A 11 -14.07 -2.43 18.01
C GLY A 11 -14.68 -1.03 17.99
N LYS A 12 -15.82 -0.93 18.66
CA LYS A 12 -16.49 0.34 18.95
C LYS A 12 -16.39 0.67 20.42
N THR A 13 -16.49 1.95 20.75
CA THR A 13 -16.60 2.41 22.13
C THR A 13 -17.85 1.84 22.81
N SER A 14 -17.83 1.79 24.13
CA SER A 14 -18.96 1.31 24.94
C SER A 14 -19.93 2.43 25.37
N ASP A 15 -19.63 3.69 24.99
CA ASP A 15 -20.47 4.84 25.25
C ASP A 15 -21.71 4.88 24.35
N LYS A 16 -22.52 5.93 24.49
CA LYS A 16 -23.76 6.08 23.70
C LYS A 16 -23.52 6.29 22.21
N GLU A 17 -22.38 6.87 21.84
CA GLU A 17 -22.03 7.21 20.45
C GLU A 17 -21.60 5.97 19.68
N ARG A 18 -20.95 5.00 20.35
CA ARG A 18 -20.48 3.74 19.76
C ARG A 18 -19.62 3.95 18.53
N ASP A 19 -18.70 4.93 18.60
CA ASP A 19 -17.76 5.22 17.54
C ASP A 19 -16.75 4.09 17.37
N TYR A 20 -16.32 3.87 16.14
CA TYR A 20 -15.18 2.98 15.88
C TYR A 20 -13.88 3.57 16.43
N TYR A 21 -13.07 2.77 17.10
CA TYR A 21 -11.76 3.24 17.58
C TYR A 21 -10.89 3.77 16.46
N THR A 22 -10.97 3.20 15.25
CA THR A 22 -10.26 3.71 14.06
C THR A 22 -10.72 5.12 13.67
N GLU A 23 -11.99 5.49 13.89
CA GLU A 23 -12.49 6.86 13.66
C GLU A 23 -11.94 7.85 14.68
N ILE A 24 -11.88 7.44 15.96
CA ILE A 24 -11.29 8.27 17.03
C ILE A 24 -9.80 8.51 16.75
N ILE A 25 -9.08 7.46 16.36
CA ILE A 25 -7.66 7.57 16.03
C ILE A 25 -7.47 8.44 14.78
N ALA A 26 -8.29 8.25 13.75
CA ALA A 26 -8.22 9.07 12.53
C ALA A 26 -8.48 10.56 12.83
N LYS A 27 -9.46 10.86 13.69
CA LYS A 27 -9.70 12.23 14.15
C LYS A 27 -8.49 12.79 14.89
N TRP A 28 -7.93 12.04 15.82
CA TRP A 28 -6.75 12.49 16.56
C TRP A 28 -5.57 12.77 15.62
N LEU A 29 -5.37 11.93 14.60
CA LEU A 29 -4.33 12.14 13.59
C LEU A 29 -4.60 13.38 12.72
N LEU A 30 -5.86 13.67 12.41
CA LEU A 30 -6.24 14.91 11.71
C LEU A 30 -5.94 16.15 12.56
N ASP A 31 -6.27 16.10 13.84
CA ASP A 31 -6.03 17.19 14.79
C ASP A 31 -4.52 17.40 15.08
N ASN A 32 -3.66 16.43 14.70
CA ASN A 32 -2.21 16.44 14.87
C ASN A 32 -1.48 16.06 13.56
N ILE A 33 -1.97 16.55 12.43
CA ILE A 33 -1.50 16.15 11.09
C ILE A 33 -0.02 16.48 10.85
N GLU A 34 0.52 17.46 11.57
CA GLU A 34 1.92 17.87 11.51
C GLU A 34 2.89 16.77 11.96
N LEU A 35 2.45 15.81 12.78
CA LEU A 35 3.28 14.65 13.20
C LEU A 35 3.81 13.83 12.01
N PHE A 36 3.09 13.84 10.90
CA PHE A 36 3.55 13.17 9.69
C PHE A 36 4.79 13.83 9.04
N ASN A 37 5.12 15.08 9.41
CA ASN A 37 6.33 15.76 8.96
C ASN A 37 7.60 15.22 9.64
N ASP A 38 7.44 14.53 10.77
CA ASP A 38 8.55 13.92 11.50
C ASP A 38 9.01 12.59 10.88
N ILE A 39 8.23 12.02 9.95
CA ILE A 39 8.65 10.83 9.21
C ILE A 39 9.79 11.21 8.28
N LYS A 40 10.99 10.72 8.57
CA LYS A 40 12.20 11.04 7.79
C LYS A 40 12.42 10.02 6.69
N MET A 41 12.90 10.51 5.57
CA MET A 41 13.38 9.67 4.47
C MET A 41 14.54 8.78 4.97
N ILE A 42 14.54 7.53 4.52
CA ILE A 42 15.63 6.58 4.75
C ILE A 42 16.53 6.61 3.51
N SER A 43 17.76 7.05 3.70
CA SER A 43 18.76 6.98 2.64
C SER A 43 19.08 5.51 2.32
N ARG A 44 19.05 5.15 1.04
CA ARG A 44 19.37 3.80 0.57
C ARG A 44 20.52 3.86 -0.43
N GLU A 45 21.60 3.12 -0.16
CA GLU A 45 22.76 3.02 -1.07
C GLU A 45 22.49 2.04 -2.22
N ASN A 46 21.95 0.87 -1.90
CA ASN A 46 21.63 -0.16 -2.89
C ASN A 46 20.44 0.24 -3.77
N SER A 47 20.35 -0.31 -4.97
CA SER A 47 19.19 -0.12 -5.85
C SER A 47 17.90 -0.57 -5.18
N TYR A 48 16.82 0.17 -5.43
CA TYR A 48 15.46 -0.28 -5.09
C TYR A 48 15.02 -1.42 -6.01
N LYS A 49 15.45 -1.40 -7.27
CA LYS A 49 15.15 -2.46 -8.23
C LYS A 49 16.00 -3.69 -7.91
N VAL A 50 15.33 -4.84 -7.79
CA VAL A 50 15.94 -6.12 -7.46
C VAL A 50 15.90 -7.03 -8.68
N ASP A 51 17.06 -7.31 -9.28
CA ASP A 51 17.18 -8.08 -10.54
C ASP A 51 16.63 -9.51 -10.46
N SER A 52 16.57 -10.08 -9.24
CA SER A 52 16.03 -11.43 -9.02
C SER A 52 14.50 -11.50 -8.91
N HIS A 53 13.79 -10.38 -9.04
CA HIS A 53 12.34 -10.34 -9.05
C HIS A 53 11.81 -10.79 -10.41
N ASP A 54 11.59 -12.10 -10.57
CA ASP A 54 11.14 -12.74 -11.81
C ASP A 54 9.66 -13.18 -11.78
N GLY A 55 8.95 -12.94 -10.69
CA GLY A 55 7.55 -13.35 -10.49
C GLY A 55 7.34 -14.84 -10.25
N LYS A 56 8.39 -15.66 -10.26
CA LYS A 56 8.28 -17.12 -10.10
C LYS A 56 8.08 -17.53 -8.66
N ILE A 57 6.97 -18.18 -8.39
CA ILE A 57 6.62 -18.69 -7.07
C ILE A 57 7.37 -20.00 -6.83
N LYS A 58 8.36 -19.99 -5.93
CA LYS A 58 9.16 -21.16 -5.59
C LYS A 58 8.50 -22.07 -4.54
N ASN A 59 7.63 -21.53 -3.71
CA ASN A 59 6.93 -22.27 -2.65
C ASN A 59 5.57 -21.66 -2.36
N GLU A 60 4.50 -22.25 -2.87
CA GLU A 60 3.11 -21.81 -2.66
C GLU A 60 2.60 -22.03 -1.23
N LYS A 61 3.27 -22.87 -0.44
CA LYS A 61 2.87 -23.21 0.94
C LYS A 61 3.61 -22.41 2.00
N SER A 62 4.22 -21.28 1.64
CA SER A 62 5.12 -20.55 2.54
C SER A 62 4.43 -19.75 3.66
N GLY A 63 3.11 -19.73 3.76
CA GLY A 63 2.36 -18.87 4.70
C GLY A 63 2.48 -17.36 4.41
N ARG A 64 3.07 -16.98 3.27
CA ARG A 64 3.24 -15.59 2.82
C ARG A 64 2.27 -15.27 1.69
N GLU A 65 0.99 -15.36 1.99
CA GLU A 65 -0.06 -15.28 0.98
C GLU A 65 -0.06 -13.94 0.23
N GLU A 66 0.15 -12.82 0.92
CA GLU A 66 0.24 -11.48 0.30
C GLU A 66 1.43 -11.39 -0.67
N GLU A 67 2.60 -11.92 -0.30
CA GLU A 67 3.77 -11.99 -1.19
C GLU A 67 3.49 -12.84 -2.44
N ILE A 68 2.79 -13.97 -2.27
CA ILE A 68 2.40 -14.84 -3.40
C ILE A 68 1.43 -14.11 -4.34
N ILE A 69 0.44 -13.39 -3.81
CA ILE A 69 -0.48 -12.58 -4.59
C ILE A 69 0.29 -11.48 -5.33
N ALA A 70 1.20 -10.79 -4.65
CA ALA A 70 2.03 -9.75 -5.26
C ALA A 70 2.88 -10.30 -6.42
N MET A 71 3.51 -11.46 -6.25
CA MET A 71 4.28 -12.13 -7.31
C MET A 71 3.40 -12.51 -8.51
N LYS A 72 2.19 -13.03 -8.29
CA LYS A 72 1.22 -13.34 -9.37
C LYS A 72 0.81 -12.10 -10.14
N LEU A 73 0.50 -11.01 -9.45
CA LEU A 73 0.10 -9.75 -10.09
C LEU A 73 1.26 -9.14 -10.89
N PHE A 74 2.49 -9.25 -10.40
CA PHE A 74 3.69 -8.86 -11.12
C PHE A 74 3.89 -9.72 -12.38
N ASP A 75 3.75 -11.04 -12.28
CA ASP A 75 3.86 -11.97 -13.41
C ASP A 75 2.83 -11.62 -14.50
N PHE A 76 1.58 -11.33 -14.13
CA PHE A 76 0.56 -10.88 -15.09
C PHE A 76 0.98 -9.63 -15.86
N SER A 77 1.61 -8.65 -15.18
CA SER A 77 2.07 -7.43 -15.84
C SER A 77 3.33 -7.63 -16.68
N GLN A 78 4.34 -8.30 -16.13
CA GLN A 78 5.67 -8.36 -16.74
C GLN A 78 5.78 -9.47 -17.79
N ASN A 79 5.24 -10.66 -17.51
CA ASN A 79 5.40 -11.83 -18.37
C ASN A 79 4.20 -12.04 -19.31
N GLN A 80 2.99 -11.61 -18.89
CA GLN A 80 1.78 -11.76 -19.69
C GLN A 80 1.27 -10.45 -20.32
N GLY A 81 1.96 -9.34 -20.09
CA GLY A 81 1.69 -8.04 -20.71
C GLY A 81 0.43 -7.32 -20.21
N LYS A 82 -0.11 -7.73 -19.05
CA LYS A 82 -1.32 -7.11 -18.49
C LYS A 82 -1.06 -5.69 -18.02
N VAL A 83 -1.93 -4.78 -18.48
CA VAL A 83 -2.00 -3.40 -18.00
C VAL A 83 -3.33 -3.24 -17.26
N PHE A 84 -3.27 -2.79 -16.01
CA PHE A 84 -4.46 -2.52 -15.20
C PHE A 84 -4.96 -1.09 -15.47
N ASP A 85 -6.28 -0.91 -15.55
CA ASP A 85 -6.89 0.36 -15.99
C ASP A 85 -6.44 1.58 -15.19
N ILE A 86 -6.36 1.48 -13.85
CA ILE A 86 -6.04 2.61 -12.98
C ILE A 86 -4.56 2.68 -12.63
N ILE A 87 -3.97 1.53 -12.28
CA ILE A 87 -2.60 1.49 -11.75
C ILE A 87 -1.54 1.33 -12.84
N GLY A 88 -1.94 0.98 -14.06
CA GLY A 88 -1.00 0.71 -15.14
C GLY A 88 -0.33 -0.66 -15.01
N LYS A 89 0.97 -0.74 -15.25
CA LYS A 89 1.75 -1.97 -15.11
C LYS A 89 2.33 -2.09 -13.71
N ILE A 90 2.25 -3.27 -13.12
CA ILE A 90 3.02 -3.60 -11.91
C ILE A 90 4.47 -3.84 -12.34
N ILE A 91 5.39 -3.05 -11.82
CA ILE A 91 6.80 -3.00 -12.24
C ILE A 91 7.75 -3.64 -11.24
N ASP A 92 7.33 -3.81 -9.98
CA ASP A 92 8.11 -4.54 -8.96
C ASP A 92 7.19 -5.04 -7.84
N TYR A 93 7.71 -5.97 -7.03
CA TYR A 93 7.07 -6.49 -5.83
C TYR A 93 8.10 -6.64 -4.71
N GLN A 94 7.64 -6.53 -3.45
CA GLN A 94 8.51 -6.64 -2.27
C GLN A 94 9.75 -5.75 -2.35
N THR A 95 9.59 -4.54 -2.90
CA THR A 95 10.66 -3.56 -3.08
C THR A 95 11.25 -3.15 -1.72
N PRO A 96 12.56 -3.39 -1.47
CA PRO A 96 13.14 -3.20 -0.15
C PRO A 96 13.34 -1.71 0.18
N LEU A 97 12.90 -1.28 1.37
CA LEU A 97 13.17 0.06 1.90
C LEU A 97 14.46 0.14 2.73
N LYS A 98 14.90 -0.97 3.29
CA LYS A 98 16.08 -1.06 4.17
C LYS A 98 17.39 -1.21 3.40
N ASN A 99 18.49 -0.71 3.99
CA ASN A 99 19.85 -0.91 3.47
C ASN A 99 20.42 -2.27 3.85
N VAL A 100 20.27 -2.65 5.12
CA VAL A 100 20.84 -3.87 5.68
C VAL A 100 19.76 -4.78 6.25
N ARG A 101 20.09 -6.07 6.37
CA ARG A 101 19.11 -7.10 6.79
C ARG A 101 18.52 -6.86 8.18
N GLY A 102 19.23 -6.16 9.06
CA GLY A 102 18.80 -5.84 10.43
C GLY A 102 17.87 -4.63 10.56
N ASP A 103 17.73 -3.81 9.51
CA ASP A 103 16.88 -2.63 9.55
C ASP A 103 15.40 -3.02 9.70
N LYS A 104 14.67 -2.26 10.52
CA LYS A 104 13.23 -2.46 10.75
C LYS A 104 12.35 -1.89 9.64
N ALA A 105 12.92 -1.20 8.65
CA ALA A 105 12.17 -0.72 7.50
C ALA A 105 11.56 -1.89 6.73
N GLY A 106 10.30 -1.76 6.36
CA GLY A 106 9.55 -2.78 5.64
C GLY A 106 9.99 -2.94 4.18
N LYS A 107 9.10 -3.54 3.42
CA LYS A 107 9.17 -3.62 1.96
C LYS A 107 7.86 -3.08 1.41
N ILE A 108 7.92 -2.40 0.28
CA ILE A 108 6.72 -2.05 -0.49
C ILE A 108 6.20 -3.33 -1.14
N ASP A 109 4.93 -3.65 -0.95
CA ASP A 109 4.36 -4.88 -1.51
C ASP A 109 4.38 -4.89 -3.02
N LEU A 110 3.93 -3.78 -3.65
CA LEU A 110 3.92 -3.62 -5.10
C LEU A 110 4.24 -2.18 -5.50
N LEU A 111 4.96 -2.05 -6.61
CA LEU A 111 5.08 -0.81 -7.36
C LEU A 111 4.33 -0.94 -8.69
N ALA A 112 3.47 0.03 -8.99
CA ALA A 112 2.73 0.07 -10.25
C ALA A 112 2.88 1.44 -10.92
N TYR A 113 3.15 1.44 -12.23
CA TYR A 113 3.36 2.66 -13.01
C TYR A 113 2.31 2.80 -14.11
N ASN A 114 1.57 3.89 -14.06
CA ASN A 114 0.66 4.30 -15.12
C ASN A 114 1.35 5.35 -15.99
N GLU A 115 1.75 4.94 -17.20
CA GLU A 115 2.48 5.79 -18.14
C GLU A 115 1.64 6.97 -18.62
N ASN A 116 0.34 6.76 -18.85
CA ASN A 116 -0.57 7.82 -19.33
C ASN A 116 -0.76 8.93 -18.30
N GLU A 117 -0.81 8.57 -17.01
CA GLU A 117 -0.95 9.52 -15.90
C GLU A 117 0.41 9.98 -15.36
N LYS A 118 1.53 9.42 -15.84
CA LYS A 118 2.87 9.60 -15.25
C LYS A 118 2.86 9.42 -13.74
N THR A 119 2.20 8.37 -13.26
CA THR A 119 2.01 8.16 -11.82
C THR A 119 2.56 6.80 -11.41
N LEU A 120 3.50 6.81 -10.46
CA LEU A 120 3.99 5.63 -9.75
C LEU A 120 3.21 5.46 -8.45
N ARG A 121 2.62 4.30 -8.25
CA ARG A 121 1.87 3.97 -7.03
C ARG A 121 2.64 3.00 -6.16
N ILE A 122 2.81 3.38 -4.91
CA ILE A 122 3.26 2.51 -3.82
C ILE A 122 2.00 1.84 -3.29
N LEU A 123 1.86 0.55 -3.56
CA LEU A 123 0.66 -0.21 -3.21
C LEU A 123 0.93 -1.08 -1.98
N GLU A 124 0.12 -0.89 -0.94
CA GLU A 124 0.08 -1.74 0.24
C GLU A 124 -1.01 -2.78 0.04
N LEU A 125 -0.62 -4.01 -0.23
CA LEU A 125 -1.52 -5.12 -0.55
C LEU A 125 -2.03 -5.79 0.72
N LYS A 126 -3.35 -6.06 0.77
CA LYS A 126 -3.93 -6.93 1.78
C LYS A 126 -4.73 -8.03 1.12
N ARG A 127 -4.58 -9.26 1.64
CA ARG A 127 -5.37 -10.42 1.20
C ARG A 127 -6.86 -10.27 1.54
N PRO A 128 -7.76 -11.02 0.89
CA PRO A 128 -9.22 -10.84 1.04
C PRO A 128 -9.72 -11.01 2.47
N ASP A 129 -9.12 -11.91 3.23
CA ASP A 129 -9.47 -12.26 4.61
C ASP A 129 -8.56 -11.60 5.66
N SER A 130 -7.76 -10.61 5.23
CA SER A 130 -6.93 -9.83 6.16
C SER A 130 -7.79 -9.13 7.19
N LYS A 131 -7.41 -9.27 8.47
CA LYS A 131 -8.09 -8.62 9.59
C LYS A 131 -7.54 -7.23 9.90
N GLU A 132 -6.57 -6.77 9.15
CA GLU A 132 -6.05 -5.42 9.31
C GLU A 132 -7.10 -4.37 8.94
N THR A 133 -7.07 -3.23 9.63
CA THR A 133 -8.01 -2.13 9.36
C THR A 133 -7.56 -1.32 8.14
N MET A 134 -8.50 -0.63 7.50
CA MET A 134 -8.15 0.32 6.44
C MET A 134 -7.24 1.44 6.99
N LEU A 135 -7.45 1.90 8.22
CA LEU A 135 -6.56 2.89 8.86
C LEU A 135 -5.11 2.42 8.86
N ARG A 136 -4.84 1.16 9.25
CA ARG A 136 -3.49 0.62 9.21
C ARG A 136 -2.91 0.62 7.80
N CYS A 137 -3.67 0.15 6.82
CA CYS A 137 -3.22 0.11 5.41
C CYS A 137 -2.87 1.52 4.89
N VAL A 138 -3.67 2.52 5.23
CA VAL A 138 -3.42 3.93 4.88
C VAL A 138 -2.12 4.43 5.48
N LEU A 139 -1.93 4.21 6.79
CA LEU A 139 -0.76 4.67 7.52
C LEU A 139 0.52 3.97 7.06
N GLU A 140 0.44 2.68 6.72
CA GLU A 140 1.56 1.89 6.22
C GLU A 140 1.99 2.37 4.83
N ALA A 141 1.05 2.45 3.88
CA ALA A 141 1.31 2.96 2.53
C ALA A 141 1.89 4.38 2.57
N TYR A 142 1.31 5.27 3.39
CA TYR A 142 1.79 6.64 3.54
C TYR A 142 3.19 6.70 4.16
N THR A 143 3.46 5.86 5.15
CA THR A 143 4.80 5.77 5.77
C THR A 143 5.83 5.39 4.70
N TYR A 144 5.55 4.42 3.85
CA TYR A 144 6.45 4.02 2.77
C TYR A 144 6.69 5.16 1.77
N LEU A 145 5.65 5.93 1.42
CA LEU A 145 5.78 7.12 0.58
C LEU A 145 6.69 8.19 1.20
N LYS A 146 6.67 8.32 2.52
CA LYS A 146 7.49 9.32 3.24
C LYS A 146 8.93 8.87 3.43
N VAL A 147 9.17 7.60 3.69
CA VAL A 147 10.51 7.07 3.98
C VAL A 147 11.34 6.77 2.74
N VAL A 148 10.71 6.55 1.58
CA VAL A 148 11.42 6.25 0.34
C VAL A 148 12.15 7.47 -0.21
N ASP A 149 13.38 7.29 -0.69
CA ASP A 149 14.08 8.29 -1.52
C ASP A 149 13.43 8.30 -2.91
N LYS A 150 12.53 9.26 -3.13
CA LYS A 150 11.72 9.35 -4.34
C LYS A 150 12.54 9.53 -5.61
N ALA A 151 13.56 10.39 -5.56
CA ALA A 151 14.42 10.66 -6.72
C ALA A 151 15.21 9.41 -7.11
N LYS A 152 15.77 8.73 -6.11
CA LYS A 152 16.47 7.47 -6.33
C LYS A 152 15.55 6.37 -6.81
N LEU A 153 14.33 6.26 -6.24
CA LEU A 153 13.34 5.27 -6.67
C LEU A 153 13.03 5.42 -8.17
N LEU A 154 12.72 6.64 -8.62
CA LEU A 154 12.45 6.91 -10.04
C LEU A 154 13.64 6.58 -10.91
N LYS A 155 14.83 6.99 -10.51
CA LYS A 155 16.09 6.71 -11.23
C LYS A 155 16.36 5.21 -11.35
N ASP A 156 16.20 4.44 -10.25
CA ASP A 156 16.51 3.01 -10.23
C ASP A 156 15.55 2.21 -11.14
N PHE A 157 14.31 2.70 -11.32
CA PHE A 157 13.33 2.09 -12.23
C PHE A 157 13.32 2.72 -13.63
N GLY A 158 14.17 3.71 -13.91
CA GLY A 158 14.25 4.39 -15.21
C GLY A 158 12.97 5.17 -15.56
N LEU A 159 12.29 5.70 -14.55
CA LEU A 159 11.06 6.47 -14.72
C LEU A 159 11.38 7.97 -14.86
N PRO A 160 10.51 8.75 -15.56
CA PRO A 160 10.70 10.19 -15.71
C PRO A 160 10.75 10.89 -14.34
N GLU A 161 11.60 11.91 -14.23
CA GLU A 161 11.77 12.68 -12.98
C GLU A 161 10.50 13.45 -12.57
N ASP A 162 9.62 13.79 -13.55
CA ASP A 162 8.33 14.45 -13.33
C ASP A 162 7.21 13.47 -12.93
N THR A 163 7.54 12.20 -12.67
CA THR A 163 6.57 11.20 -12.22
C THR A 163 6.04 11.53 -10.83
N VAL A 164 4.72 11.60 -10.70
CA VAL A 164 4.04 11.74 -9.41
C VAL A 164 4.07 10.40 -8.67
N ILE A 165 4.43 10.39 -7.39
CA ILE A 165 4.43 9.18 -6.57
C ILE A 165 3.29 9.26 -5.56
N LYS A 166 2.41 8.26 -5.54
CA LYS A 166 1.25 8.16 -4.65
C LYS A 166 1.28 6.91 -3.79
N ALA A 167 0.77 7.02 -2.58
CA ALA A 167 0.56 5.89 -1.67
C ALA A 167 -0.89 5.41 -1.79
N CYS A 168 -1.11 4.12 -1.93
CA CYS A 168 -2.44 3.55 -2.12
C CYS A 168 -2.58 2.23 -1.36
N PRO A 169 -3.51 2.11 -0.40
CA PRO A 169 -4.01 0.81 0.02
C PRO A 169 -4.54 0.05 -1.20
N PHE A 170 -4.10 -1.18 -1.39
CA PHE A 170 -4.50 -2.04 -2.49
C PHE A 170 -5.16 -3.29 -1.93
N VAL A 171 -6.46 -3.25 -1.76
CA VAL A 171 -7.23 -4.23 -1.02
C VAL A 171 -8.28 -4.89 -1.91
N PHE A 172 -8.72 -6.08 -1.57
CA PHE A 172 -9.71 -6.79 -2.38
C PHE A 172 -11.07 -6.14 -2.30
N TYR A 173 -11.71 -6.02 -3.45
CA TYR A 173 -13.13 -5.71 -3.57
C TYR A 173 -13.92 -6.80 -2.83
N ASP A 174 -14.92 -6.40 -2.03
CA ASP A 174 -15.65 -7.27 -1.09
C ASP A 174 -14.81 -7.85 0.08
N GLY A 175 -13.52 -7.50 0.19
CA GLY A 175 -12.69 -7.82 1.35
C GLY A 175 -13.09 -6.99 2.59
N GLU A 176 -12.44 -7.28 3.70
CA GLU A 176 -12.79 -6.64 4.98
C GLU A 176 -12.55 -5.13 5.00
N GLN A 177 -11.48 -4.64 4.36
CA GLN A 177 -11.17 -3.20 4.26
C GLN A 177 -12.17 -2.49 3.33
N TYR A 178 -12.60 -3.15 2.24
CA TYR A 178 -13.64 -2.63 1.37
C TYR A 178 -14.95 -2.44 2.14
N LYS A 179 -15.41 -3.47 2.87
CA LYS A 179 -16.62 -3.42 3.70
C LYS A 179 -16.53 -2.31 4.75
N GLU A 180 -15.36 -2.18 5.39
CA GLU A 180 -15.11 -1.09 6.35
C GLU A 180 -15.35 0.28 5.71
N MET A 181 -14.94 0.50 4.47
CA MET A 181 -15.11 1.78 3.77
C MET A 181 -16.52 2.03 3.25
N GLN A 182 -17.41 1.01 3.23
CA GLN A 182 -18.83 1.19 2.93
C GLN A 182 -19.63 1.72 4.15
N GLU A 183 -19.04 1.69 5.33
CA GLU A 183 -19.64 2.24 6.55
C GLU A 183 -19.38 3.74 6.68
N ASP A 184 -19.98 4.37 7.69
CA ASP A 184 -19.68 5.77 8.02
C ASP A 184 -18.29 5.89 8.65
N ARG A 185 -17.31 6.25 7.83
CA ARG A 185 -15.89 6.43 8.16
C ARG A 185 -15.45 7.84 7.83
N LYS A 186 -16.13 8.83 8.39
CA LYS A 186 -15.94 10.25 8.06
C LYS A 186 -14.52 10.72 8.34
N ASN A 187 -14.00 10.45 9.55
CA ASN A 187 -12.67 10.92 9.94
C ASN A 187 -11.57 10.19 9.16
N LEU A 188 -11.72 8.89 8.94
CA LEU A 188 -10.77 8.12 8.13
C LEU A 188 -10.73 8.62 6.68
N LYS A 189 -11.89 8.86 6.07
CA LYS A 189 -11.99 9.42 4.70
C LYS A 189 -11.35 10.80 4.61
N GLU A 190 -11.55 11.66 5.60
CA GLU A 190 -10.95 12.97 5.65
C GLU A 190 -9.43 12.90 5.88
N LEU A 191 -8.95 11.98 6.74
CA LEU A 191 -7.53 11.72 6.91
C LEU A 191 -6.88 11.29 5.60
N MET A 192 -7.47 10.33 4.90
CA MET A 192 -6.99 9.86 3.60
C MET A 192 -6.88 11.00 2.58
N LYS A 193 -7.88 11.88 2.54
CA LYS A 193 -7.87 13.06 1.67
C LYS A 193 -6.73 14.02 2.03
N ASN A 194 -6.51 14.29 3.32
CA ASN A 194 -5.43 15.17 3.78
C ASN A 194 -4.04 14.59 3.50
N LEU A 195 -3.90 13.27 3.52
CA LEU A 195 -2.65 12.57 3.20
C LEU A 195 -2.46 12.32 1.70
N ASP A 196 -3.41 12.69 0.84
CA ASP A 196 -3.47 12.32 -0.60
C ASP A 196 -3.30 10.81 -0.81
N VAL A 197 -3.99 10.02 0.00
CA VAL A 197 -4.01 8.55 -0.06
C VAL A 197 -5.37 8.09 -0.55
N GLU A 198 -5.39 7.35 -1.67
CA GLU A 198 -6.63 6.85 -2.27
C GLU A 198 -6.58 5.31 -2.32
N PRO A 199 -7.60 4.60 -1.77
CA PRO A 199 -7.65 3.16 -1.87
C PRO A 199 -7.97 2.73 -3.29
N ILE A 200 -7.35 1.64 -3.73
CA ILE A 200 -7.65 0.98 -4.99
C ILE A 200 -8.06 -0.44 -4.67
N TYR A 201 -9.14 -0.90 -5.29
CA TYR A 201 -9.69 -2.21 -5.03
C TYR A 201 -9.32 -3.19 -6.13
N LEU A 202 -8.88 -4.38 -5.74
CA LEU A 202 -8.59 -5.49 -6.63
C LEU A 202 -9.84 -6.37 -6.75
N LYS A 203 -10.47 -6.36 -7.90
CA LYS A 203 -11.66 -7.16 -8.20
C LYS A 203 -11.31 -8.34 -9.11
N GLY A 204 -11.87 -9.52 -8.80
CA GLY A 204 -11.68 -10.72 -9.61
C GLY A 204 -10.83 -11.77 -8.92
N GLU A 205 -10.67 -12.91 -9.61
CA GLU A 205 -9.92 -14.08 -9.15
C GLU A 205 -9.33 -14.82 -10.34
N GLY A 206 -8.47 -15.82 -10.09
CA GLY A 206 -8.03 -16.78 -11.12
C GLY A 206 -7.29 -16.18 -12.32
N GLY A 207 -6.68 -15.00 -12.17
CA GLY A 207 -5.96 -14.31 -13.26
C GLY A 207 -6.77 -13.21 -13.96
N GLU A 208 -8.07 -13.10 -13.71
CA GLU A 208 -8.93 -12.03 -14.25
C GLU A 208 -9.08 -10.86 -13.27
N TYR A 209 -7.96 -10.37 -12.75
CA TYR A 209 -7.96 -9.23 -11.84
C TYR A 209 -8.12 -7.89 -12.58
N LYS A 210 -8.90 -6.97 -11.98
CA LYS A 210 -9.06 -5.57 -12.41
C LYS A 210 -8.84 -4.66 -11.21
N ALA A 211 -8.16 -3.54 -11.42
CA ALA A 211 -8.08 -2.46 -10.43
C ALA A 211 -9.27 -1.52 -10.62
N VAL A 212 -10.01 -1.24 -9.54
CA VAL A 212 -11.20 -0.36 -9.54
C VAL A 212 -11.12 0.64 -8.38
N LYS A 213 -11.84 1.77 -8.49
CA LYS A 213 -12.03 2.76 -7.40
C LYS A 213 -13.29 2.49 -6.60
#